data_795f897cb8e072f65107768ed2697007
#
_entry.id   795f897cb8e072f65107768ed2697007
#
_cell.length_a   1.000
_cell.length_b   1.000
_cell.length_c   1.000
_cell.angle_alpha   90.00
_cell.angle_beta   90.00
_cell.angle_gamma   90.00
#
_symmetry.space_group_name_H-M   'P 1'
#
loop_
_entity.id
_entity.type
_entity.pdbx_description
1 polymer ?
#
loop_
_entity_poly.entity_id
_entity_poly.type
_entity_poly.pdbx_seq_one_letter_code
_entity_poly.pdbx_strand_id
1 'polypeptide(L)'
;MHVAGKVFLGLGVVMLLIGGIMTVMGGDSLEDAGEWEPMEMSDYSGTAGSSEYTFSGEDMLVMVRDDVRCDEFSFSVTNDTGENNAKVSCEEDGEKPYGHEDDPEGWYHMATISAWDYERGEYTIESNEDYELVPMWEVLGDVVTDAAGGIMGILGGIGLAGCGICSLLLGGVLALVLKDPQPPV
;
A
#
# COMPACT_ATOMS: atom_id res chain seq x y z
N MET A 1 3.39 47.86 -14.93
CA MET A 1 3.44 46.40 -15.17
C MET A 1 2.07 45.96 -15.63
N HIS A 2 1.97 45.40 -16.85
CA HIS A 2 0.68 45.06 -17.47
C HIS A 2 -0.07 44.02 -16.67
N VAL A 3 -1.40 44.15 -16.60
CA VAL A 3 -2.29 43.23 -15.81
C VAL A 3 -2.07 41.75 -16.15
N ALA A 4 -1.88 41.46 -17.46
CA ALA A 4 -1.60 40.09 -17.91
C ALA A 4 -0.33 39.52 -17.25
N GLY A 5 0.76 40.27 -17.15
CA GLY A 5 1.97 39.80 -16.48
C GLY A 5 1.77 39.48 -15.00
N LYS A 6 0.97 40.28 -14.28
CA LYS A 6 0.64 40.03 -12.88
C LYS A 6 -0.16 38.72 -12.70
N VAL A 7 -1.13 38.48 -13.60
CA VAL A 7 -1.98 37.26 -13.57
C VAL A 7 -1.13 36.01 -13.80
N PHE A 8 -0.25 36.01 -14.81
CA PHE A 8 0.62 34.85 -15.09
C PHE A 8 1.63 34.60 -13.99
N LEU A 9 2.18 35.66 -13.37
CA LEU A 9 3.09 35.52 -12.23
C LEU A 9 2.36 34.92 -11.02
N GLY A 10 1.14 35.42 -10.72
CA GLY A 10 0.32 34.89 -9.61
C GLY A 10 -0.06 33.42 -9.83
N LEU A 11 -0.50 33.10 -11.05
CA LEU A 11 -0.85 31.72 -11.43
C LEU A 11 0.34 30.79 -11.32
N GLY A 12 1.51 31.20 -11.81
CA GLY A 12 2.75 30.44 -11.76
C GLY A 12 3.18 30.10 -10.32
N VAL A 13 3.09 31.09 -9.38
CA VAL A 13 3.37 30.84 -7.96
C VAL A 13 2.41 29.84 -7.36
N VAL A 14 1.10 29.96 -7.61
CA VAL A 14 0.10 29.02 -7.11
C VAL A 14 0.33 27.61 -7.61
N MET A 15 0.63 27.45 -8.91
CA MET A 15 0.93 26.13 -9.50
C MET A 15 2.20 25.51 -8.91
N LEU A 16 3.23 26.31 -8.63
CA LEU A 16 4.45 25.81 -7.98
C LEU A 16 4.18 25.32 -6.55
N LEU A 17 3.40 26.06 -5.78
CA LEU A 17 3.06 25.68 -4.41
C LEU A 17 2.25 24.38 -4.39
N ILE A 18 1.20 24.30 -5.21
CA ILE A 18 0.35 23.09 -5.27
C ILE A 18 1.17 21.90 -5.79
N GLY A 19 1.94 22.10 -6.87
CA GLY A 19 2.78 21.05 -7.44
C GLY A 19 3.83 20.54 -6.45
N GLY A 20 4.45 21.43 -5.68
CA GLY A 20 5.38 21.06 -4.62
C GLY A 20 4.72 20.23 -3.50
N ILE A 21 3.54 20.65 -3.03
CA ILE A 21 2.78 19.90 -2.02
C ILE A 21 2.41 18.51 -2.54
N MET A 22 1.89 18.40 -3.76
CA MET A 22 1.52 17.11 -4.35
C MET A 22 2.72 16.19 -4.51
N THR A 23 3.89 16.72 -4.87
CA THR A 23 5.11 15.91 -5.01
C THR A 23 5.57 15.35 -3.66
N VAL A 24 5.52 16.14 -2.59
CA VAL A 24 5.89 15.70 -1.24
C VAL A 24 4.90 14.64 -0.74
N MET A 25 3.59 14.92 -0.80
CA MET A 25 2.56 13.97 -0.37
C MET A 25 2.60 12.66 -1.17
N GLY A 26 2.87 12.74 -2.49
CA GLY A 26 3.04 11.54 -3.30
C GLY A 26 4.31 10.76 -2.95
N GLY A 27 5.36 11.43 -2.48
CA GLY A 27 6.57 10.79 -1.95
C GLY A 27 6.29 10.03 -0.66
N ASP A 28 5.62 10.67 0.29
CA ASP A 28 5.23 10.05 1.56
C ASP A 28 4.35 8.81 1.31
N SER A 29 3.34 8.90 0.40
CA SER A 29 2.50 7.75 0.03
C SER A 29 3.26 6.60 -0.64
N LEU A 30 4.40 6.86 -1.29
CA LEU A 30 5.25 5.79 -1.83
C LEU A 30 6.15 5.17 -0.77
N GLU A 31 6.57 5.92 0.22
CA GLU A 31 7.37 5.41 1.34
C GLU A 31 6.50 4.49 2.22
N ASP A 32 5.24 4.87 2.44
CA ASP A 32 4.27 4.09 3.21
C ASP A 32 3.62 2.95 2.38
N ALA A 33 3.82 2.94 1.04
CA ALA A 33 3.22 1.92 0.17
C ALA A 33 3.80 0.53 0.48
N GLY A 34 2.94 -0.35 1.00
CA GLY A 34 3.31 -1.70 1.43
C GLY A 34 3.36 -1.85 2.95
N GLU A 35 3.23 -0.77 3.72
CA GLU A 35 2.97 -0.88 5.14
C GLU A 35 1.49 -1.18 5.39
N TRP A 36 1.20 -2.29 6.02
CA TRP A 36 -0.15 -2.70 6.36
C TRP A 36 -0.17 -3.45 7.70
N GLU A 37 -1.29 -3.39 8.41
CA GLU A 37 -1.47 -4.01 9.72
C GLU A 37 -2.35 -5.26 9.61
N PRO A 38 -1.80 -6.47 9.86
CA PRO A 38 -2.58 -7.70 9.77
C PRO A 38 -3.86 -7.71 10.61
N MET A 39 -3.85 -7.11 11.79
CA MET A 39 -5.03 -7.07 12.66
C MET A 39 -6.15 -6.16 12.12
N GLU A 40 -5.82 -5.15 11.32
CA GLU A 40 -6.82 -4.23 10.74
C GLU A 40 -7.45 -4.82 9.47
N MET A 41 -6.69 -5.66 8.75
CA MET A 41 -7.12 -6.30 7.50
C MET A 41 -7.59 -7.76 7.69
N SER A 42 -7.57 -8.27 8.92
CA SER A 42 -7.91 -9.65 9.22
C SER A 42 -9.42 -9.89 9.13
N ASP A 43 -9.82 -10.88 8.35
CA ASP A 43 -11.17 -11.40 8.32
C ASP A 43 -11.47 -12.37 9.48
N TYR A 44 -10.41 -12.96 10.03
CA TYR A 44 -10.54 -13.94 11.09
C TYR A 44 -9.31 -13.97 11.99
N SER A 45 -9.52 -13.83 13.29
CA SER A 45 -8.49 -13.96 14.34
C SER A 45 -8.65 -15.31 15.03
N GLY A 46 -7.67 -16.18 14.87
CA GLY A 46 -7.62 -17.48 15.51
C GLY A 46 -6.70 -17.48 16.74
N THR A 47 -7.04 -18.33 17.71
CA THR A 47 -6.20 -18.56 18.88
C THR A 47 -5.59 -19.95 18.84
N ALA A 48 -4.48 -20.14 19.53
CA ALA A 48 -3.86 -21.46 19.71
C ALA A 48 -4.88 -22.52 20.14
N GLY A 49 -4.92 -23.65 19.45
CA GLY A 49 -5.87 -24.74 19.62
C GLY A 49 -6.64 -25.06 18.35
N SER A 50 -7.88 -25.51 18.51
CA SER A 50 -8.76 -25.87 17.41
C SER A 50 -9.89 -24.85 17.27
N SER A 51 -10.13 -24.40 16.05
CA SER A 51 -11.19 -23.44 15.73
C SER A 51 -11.92 -23.81 14.44
N GLU A 52 -13.20 -23.44 14.36
CA GLU A 52 -13.98 -23.60 13.13
C GLU A 52 -13.85 -22.35 12.25
N TYR A 53 -13.67 -22.56 10.96
CA TYR A 53 -13.51 -21.49 9.98
C TYR A 53 -14.31 -21.81 8.72
N THR A 54 -15.02 -20.81 8.21
CA THR A 54 -15.74 -20.92 6.94
C THR A 54 -14.93 -20.27 5.83
N PHE A 55 -14.33 -21.09 4.97
CA PHE A 55 -13.53 -20.64 3.86
C PHE A 55 -14.39 -20.06 2.73
N SER A 56 -14.16 -18.79 2.39
CA SER A 56 -14.92 -18.06 1.36
C SER A 56 -14.49 -18.37 -0.08
N GLY A 57 -13.34 -19.03 -0.26
CA GLY A 57 -12.74 -19.34 -1.55
C GLY A 57 -11.83 -18.23 -2.07
N GLU A 58 -11.24 -17.45 -1.18
CA GLU A 58 -10.21 -16.45 -1.46
C GLU A 58 -8.88 -16.89 -0.84
N ASP A 59 -7.76 -16.52 -1.48
CA ASP A 59 -6.45 -16.80 -0.91
C ASP A 59 -6.26 -16.01 0.38
N MET A 60 -5.94 -16.73 1.47
CA MET A 60 -5.74 -16.13 2.79
C MET A 60 -4.29 -16.27 3.22
N LEU A 61 -3.70 -15.17 3.66
CA LEU A 61 -2.40 -15.15 4.32
C LEU A 61 -2.59 -15.52 5.79
N VAL A 62 -1.78 -16.45 6.29
CA VAL A 62 -1.73 -16.82 7.70
C VAL A 62 -0.60 -16.03 8.33
N MET A 63 -0.97 -14.99 9.08
CA MET A 63 -0.02 -14.10 9.75
C MET A 63 0.13 -14.52 11.21
N VAL A 64 1.36 -14.64 11.67
CA VAL A 64 1.71 -15.00 13.04
C VAL A 64 2.73 -13.98 13.56
N ARG A 65 2.87 -13.80 14.87
CA ARG A 65 3.90 -12.91 15.42
C ARG A 65 5.30 -13.35 15.00
N ASP A 66 6.17 -12.38 14.75
CA ASP A 66 7.52 -12.63 14.20
C ASP A 66 8.51 -13.21 15.21
N ASP A 67 8.14 -13.27 16.50
CA ASP A 67 8.88 -13.95 17.55
C ASP A 67 8.64 -15.47 17.57
N VAL A 68 7.64 -15.95 16.81
CA VAL A 68 7.36 -17.38 16.64
C VAL A 68 8.29 -17.96 15.59
N ARG A 69 9.04 -19.00 15.95
CA ARG A 69 9.90 -19.71 15.00
C ARG A 69 9.07 -20.57 14.06
N CYS A 70 9.34 -20.48 12.77
CA CYS A 70 8.55 -21.22 11.77
C CYS A 70 8.71 -22.74 11.87
N ASP A 71 9.87 -23.24 12.34
CA ASP A 71 10.11 -24.68 12.55
C ASP A 71 9.40 -25.24 13.80
N GLU A 72 8.94 -24.38 14.72
CA GLU A 72 8.13 -24.72 15.88
C GLU A 72 6.64 -24.47 15.67
N PHE A 73 6.28 -23.73 14.61
CA PHE A 73 4.90 -23.44 14.26
C PHE A 73 4.21 -24.63 13.59
N SER A 74 3.06 -25.01 14.09
CA SER A 74 2.21 -26.03 13.47
C SER A 74 0.86 -25.46 13.10
N PHE A 75 0.47 -25.66 11.85
CA PHE A 75 -0.78 -25.16 11.30
C PHE A 75 -1.39 -26.19 10.37
N SER A 76 -2.65 -26.50 10.57
CA SER A 76 -3.38 -27.42 9.70
C SER A 76 -4.81 -26.93 9.46
N VAL A 77 -5.27 -27.11 8.22
CA VAL A 77 -6.65 -26.79 7.79
C VAL A 77 -7.27 -28.07 7.24
N THR A 78 -8.25 -28.59 7.92
CA THR A 78 -8.88 -29.88 7.60
C THR A 78 -10.40 -29.73 7.50
N ASN A 79 -11.01 -30.55 6.66
CA ASN A 79 -12.44 -30.73 6.58
C ASN A 79 -12.81 -32.19 6.92
N ASP A 80 -14.06 -32.58 6.67
CA ASP A 80 -14.55 -33.94 6.88
C ASP A 80 -13.76 -35.02 6.12
N THR A 81 -13.02 -34.65 5.05
CA THR A 81 -12.14 -35.56 4.30
C THR A 81 -10.78 -35.76 4.94
N GLY A 82 -10.39 -34.85 5.86
CA GLY A 82 -9.15 -34.93 6.62
C GLY A 82 -7.89 -34.56 5.82
N GLU A 83 -8.03 -33.97 4.64
CA GLU A 83 -6.89 -33.48 3.85
C GLU A 83 -6.41 -32.13 4.39
N ASN A 84 -5.09 -32.01 4.61
CA ASN A 84 -4.42 -30.76 4.97
C ASN A 84 -3.40 -30.39 3.89
N ASN A 85 -3.65 -29.27 3.20
CA ASN A 85 -2.78 -28.75 2.16
C ASN A 85 -2.07 -27.46 2.58
N ALA A 86 -2.29 -26.98 3.81
CA ALA A 86 -1.57 -25.82 4.34
C ALA A 86 -0.07 -26.14 4.49
N LYS A 87 0.78 -25.26 3.99
CA LYS A 87 2.23 -25.41 4.04
C LYS A 87 2.82 -24.24 4.79
N VAL A 88 3.54 -24.53 5.86
CA VAL A 88 4.33 -23.53 6.57
C VAL A 88 5.58 -23.21 5.77
N SER A 89 5.82 -21.91 5.53
CA SER A 89 7.06 -21.43 4.89
C SER A 89 8.16 -21.33 5.93
N CYS A 90 9.23 -22.12 5.77
CA CYS A 90 10.30 -22.22 6.75
C CYS A 90 11.62 -22.66 6.12
N GLU A 91 12.72 -22.07 6.57
CA GLU A 91 14.07 -22.58 6.32
C GLU A 91 14.46 -23.63 7.37
N GLU A 92 15.48 -24.46 7.07
CA GLU A 92 15.89 -25.58 7.93
C GLU A 92 16.34 -25.16 9.34
N ASP A 93 16.81 -23.93 9.49
CA ASP A 93 17.25 -23.34 10.77
C ASP A 93 16.11 -22.61 11.53
N GLY A 94 14.92 -22.57 10.97
CA GLY A 94 13.75 -21.89 11.53
C GLY A 94 13.74 -20.39 11.26
N GLU A 95 14.58 -19.89 10.36
CA GLU A 95 14.56 -18.51 9.91
C GLU A 95 13.53 -18.30 8.80
N LYS A 96 13.09 -17.06 8.63
CA LYS A 96 12.19 -16.66 7.54
C LYS A 96 12.84 -16.91 6.18
N PRO A 97 12.15 -17.53 5.20
CA PRO A 97 12.66 -17.66 3.86
C PRO A 97 12.94 -16.31 3.20
N TYR A 98 13.83 -16.31 2.20
CA TYR A 98 14.07 -15.14 1.37
C TYR A 98 12.75 -14.65 0.72
N GLY A 99 12.50 -13.34 0.79
CA GLY A 99 11.27 -12.71 0.28
C GLY A 99 10.22 -12.43 1.34
N HIS A 100 10.50 -12.74 2.62
CA HIS A 100 9.67 -12.39 3.76
C HIS A 100 10.22 -11.20 4.58
N GLU A 101 11.21 -10.50 4.02
CA GLU A 101 11.74 -9.27 4.61
C GLU A 101 10.73 -8.11 4.56
N ASP A 102 9.79 -8.19 3.61
CA ASP A 102 8.73 -7.20 3.38
C ASP A 102 7.43 -7.53 4.15
N ASP A 103 7.44 -8.55 5.02
CA ASP A 103 6.32 -8.82 5.93
C ASP A 103 6.13 -7.64 6.90
N PRO A 104 4.89 -7.33 7.32
CA PRO A 104 4.60 -6.25 8.27
C PRO A 104 5.41 -6.35 9.56
N GLU A 105 5.80 -5.20 10.12
CA GLU A 105 6.60 -5.17 11.35
C GLU A 105 5.92 -5.94 12.51
N GLY A 106 6.65 -6.85 13.12
CA GLY A 106 6.14 -7.70 14.21
C GLY A 106 5.30 -8.89 13.75
N TRP A 107 5.23 -9.15 12.44
CA TRP A 107 4.48 -10.25 11.88
C TRP A 107 5.31 -11.10 10.90
N TYR A 108 4.87 -12.33 10.72
CA TYR A 108 5.41 -13.26 9.74
C TYR A 108 4.27 -13.94 8.96
N HIS A 109 4.34 -13.90 7.64
CA HIS A 109 3.48 -14.68 6.76
C HIS A 109 3.92 -16.15 6.79
N MET A 110 3.36 -16.93 7.70
CA MET A 110 3.78 -18.32 7.97
C MET A 110 3.26 -19.33 6.96
N ALA A 111 2.02 -19.12 6.47
CA ALA A 111 1.37 -20.07 5.57
C ALA A 111 0.31 -19.37 4.70
N THR A 112 -0.14 -20.07 3.68
CA THR A 112 -1.24 -19.61 2.82
C THR A 112 -2.33 -20.68 2.76
N ILE A 113 -3.60 -20.27 2.88
CA ILE A 113 -4.75 -21.08 2.55
C ILE A 113 -5.17 -20.68 1.13
N SER A 114 -4.85 -21.51 0.14
CA SER A 114 -5.08 -21.17 -1.26
C SER A 114 -6.43 -21.65 -1.77
N ALA A 115 -7.12 -20.82 -2.52
CA ALA A 115 -8.36 -21.17 -3.23
C ALA A 115 -8.17 -22.30 -4.27
N TRP A 116 -6.92 -22.61 -4.64
CA TRP A 116 -6.62 -23.74 -5.51
C TRP A 116 -6.58 -25.09 -4.78
N ASP A 117 -6.25 -25.07 -3.48
CA ASP A 117 -6.07 -26.26 -2.67
C ASP A 117 -7.31 -26.57 -1.80
N TYR A 118 -8.18 -25.57 -1.61
CA TYR A 118 -9.36 -25.67 -0.76
C TYR A 118 -10.63 -25.21 -1.47
N GLU A 119 -11.69 -25.98 -1.33
CA GLU A 119 -13.03 -25.58 -1.79
C GLU A 119 -13.73 -24.71 -0.72
N ARG A 120 -14.75 -23.96 -1.15
CA ARG A 120 -15.58 -23.20 -0.20
C ARG A 120 -16.30 -24.14 0.75
N GLY A 121 -16.27 -23.84 2.03
CA GLY A 121 -16.92 -24.69 3.04
C GLY A 121 -16.40 -24.46 4.44
N GLU A 122 -16.85 -25.32 5.33
CA GLU A 122 -16.45 -25.32 6.73
C GLU A 122 -15.21 -26.18 6.92
N TYR A 123 -14.24 -25.64 7.65
CA TYR A 123 -12.96 -26.27 7.96
C TYR A 123 -12.68 -26.16 9.46
N THR A 124 -11.87 -27.07 9.94
CA THR A 124 -11.25 -26.99 11.26
C THR A 124 -9.81 -26.57 11.09
N ILE A 125 -9.43 -25.49 11.74
CA ILE A 125 -8.05 -25.03 11.82
C ILE A 125 -7.48 -25.45 13.16
N GLU A 126 -6.33 -26.12 13.14
CA GLU A 126 -5.54 -26.42 14.33
C GLU A 126 -4.21 -25.66 14.24
N SER A 127 -3.91 -24.87 15.26
CA SER A 127 -2.68 -24.10 15.38
C SER A 127 -2.13 -24.19 16.79
N ASN A 128 -0.81 -24.17 16.94
CA ASN A 128 -0.19 -24.09 18.28
C ASN A 128 0.05 -22.65 18.75
N GLU A 129 -0.17 -21.65 17.87
CA GLU A 129 0.00 -20.23 18.15
C GLU A 129 -1.24 -19.45 17.69
N ASP A 130 -1.40 -18.22 18.21
CA ASP A 130 -2.40 -17.28 17.74
C ASP A 130 -2.05 -16.78 16.33
N TYR A 131 -3.06 -16.58 15.49
CA TYR A 131 -2.86 -16.21 14.09
C TYR A 131 -3.99 -15.31 13.57
N GLU A 132 -3.68 -14.56 12.50
CA GLU A 132 -4.63 -13.76 11.75
C GLU A 132 -4.74 -14.31 10.33
N LEU A 133 -5.97 -14.43 9.82
CA LEU A 133 -6.22 -14.73 8.40
C LEU A 133 -6.55 -13.44 7.67
N VAL A 134 -5.68 -13.08 6.75
CA VAL A 134 -5.79 -11.83 5.99
C VAL A 134 -6.05 -12.15 4.52
N PRO A 135 -7.11 -11.59 3.90
CA PRO A 135 -7.37 -11.78 2.47
C PRO A 135 -6.24 -11.20 1.62
N MET A 136 -5.60 -12.03 0.80
CA MET A 136 -4.47 -11.60 -0.03
C MET A 136 -4.85 -10.46 -0.98
N TRP A 137 -6.06 -10.46 -1.50
CA TRP A 137 -6.52 -9.44 -2.47
C TRP A 137 -6.77 -8.08 -1.82
N GLU A 138 -7.10 -8.02 -0.54
CA GLU A 138 -7.22 -6.76 0.19
C GLU A 138 -5.84 -6.12 0.37
N VAL A 139 -4.85 -6.89 0.81
CA VAL A 139 -3.45 -6.43 0.92
C VAL A 139 -2.93 -5.93 -0.43
N LEU A 140 -3.09 -6.73 -1.50
CA LEU A 140 -2.65 -6.34 -2.84
C LEU A 140 -3.39 -5.09 -3.34
N GLY A 141 -4.68 -4.97 -3.04
CA GLY A 141 -5.50 -3.81 -3.41
C GLY A 141 -5.02 -2.52 -2.76
N ASP A 142 -4.71 -2.56 -1.49
CA ASP A 142 -4.20 -1.43 -0.70
C ASP A 142 -2.81 -1.01 -1.21
N VAL A 143 -1.86 -1.94 -1.28
CA VAL A 143 -0.50 -1.67 -1.79
C VAL A 143 -0.52 -1.06 -3.20
N VAL A 144 -1.34 -1.60 -4.11
CA VAL A 144 -1.46 -1.07 -5.48
C VAL A 144 -2.10 0.32 -5.49
N THR A 145 -3.09 0.56 -4.63
CA THR A 145 -3.77 1.85 -4.55
C THR A 145 -2.84 2.94 -4.02
N ASP A 146 -2.08 2.65 -2.98
CA ASP A 146 -1.13 3.58 -2.38
C ASP A 146 0.04 3.88 -3.30
N ALA A 147 0.62 2.84 -3.92
CA ALA A 147 1.67 3.02 -4.91
C ALA A 147 1.20 3.83 -6.13
N ALA A 148 -0.01 3.56 -6.65
CA ALA A 148 -0.58 4.32 -7.74
C ALA A 148 -0.85 5.78 -7.34
N GLY A 149 -1.38 6.02 -6.14
CA GLY A 149 -1.60 7.34 -5.57
C GLY A 149 -0.29 8.13 -5.43
N GLY A 150 0.74 7.50 -4.90
CA GLY A 150 2.08 8.08 -4.77
C GLY A 150 2.68 8.47 -6.12
N ILE A 151 2.69 7.56 -7.09
CA ILE A 151 3.20 7.81 -8.45
C ILE A 151 2.44 8.95 -9.13
N MET A 152 1.10 8.93 -9.08
CA MET A 152 0.27 9.99 -9.65
C MET A 152 0.48 11.33 -8.97
N GLY A 153 0.67 11.35 -7.66
CA GLY A 153 1.01 12.54 -6.88
C GLY A 153 2.33 13.16 -7.33
N ILE A 154 3.38 12.36 -7.45
CA ILE A 154 4.70 12.82 -7.89
C ILE A 154 4.65 13.34 -9.34
N LEU A 155 4.15 12.54 -10.28
CA LEU A 155 4.08 12.92 -11.70
C LEU A 155 3.18 14.14 -11.92
N GLY A 156 2.03 14.18 -11.26
CA GLY A 156 1.11 15.32 -11.29
C GLY A 156 1.75 16.58 -10.69
N GLY A 157 2.43 16.45 -9.57
CA GLY A 157 3.12 17.53 -8.88
C GLY A 157 4.26 18.12 -9.73
N ILE A 158 5.12 17.28 -10.30
CA ILE A 158 6.21 17.71 -11.20
C ILE A 158 5.63 18.39 -12.45
N GLY A 159 4.58 17.83 -13.04
CA GLY A 159 3.91 18.43 -14.21
C GLY A 159 3.34 19.82 -13.90
N LEU A 160 2.67 19.95 -12.76
CA LEU A 160 2.09 21.23 -12.32
C LEU A 160 3.17 22.27 -11.99
N ALA A 161 4.24 21.85 -11.33
CA ALA A 161 5.38 22.72 -11.05
C ALA A 161 6.08 23.19 -12.33
N GLY A 162 6.24 22.32 -13.32
CA GLY A 162 6.76 22.66 -14.64
C GLY A 162 5.90 23.70 -15.36
N CYS A 163 4.56 23.55 -15.34
CA CYS A 163 3.63 24.54 -15.86
C CYS A 163 3.71 25.87 -15.09
N GLY A 164 3.93 25.80 -13.77
CA GLY A 164 4.17 26.98 -12.92
C GLY A 164 5.40 27.77 -13.34
N ILE A 165 6.54 27.11 -13.57
CA ILE A 165 7.77 27.73 -14.07
C ILE A 165 7.54 28.39 -15.43
N CYS A 166 6.91 27.70 -16.38
CA CYS A 166 6.57 28.26 -17.69
C CYS A 166 5.68 29.52 -17.57
N SER A 167 4.69 29.47 -16.68
CA SER A 167 3.81 30.63 -16.42
C SER A 167 4.56 31.82 -15.81
N LEU A 168 5.52 31.58 -14.92
CA LEU A 168 6.37 32.63 -14.35
C LEU A 168 7.27 33.27 -15.43
N LEU A 169 7.88 32.47 -16.31
CA LEU A 169 8.70 32.96 -17.41
C LEU A 169 7.89 33.80 -18.36
N LEU A 170 6.71 33.32 -18.79
CA LEU A 170 5.78 34.07 -19.64
C LEU A 170 5.33 35.37 -18.96
N GLY A 171 4.94 35.31 -17.69
CA GLY A 171 4.54 36.46 -16.90
C GLY A 171 5.64 37.50 -16.81
N GLY A 172 6.88 37.06 -16.60
CA GLY A 172 8.08 37.95 -16.59
C GLY A 172 8.31 38.64 -17.92
N VAL A 173 8.26 37.88 -19.03
CA VAL A 173 8.44 38.45 -20.39
C VAL A 173 7.32 39.46 -20.68
N LEU A 174 6.06 39.11 -20.42
CA LEU A 174 4.91 40.00 -20.62
C LEU A 174 5.00 41.27 -19.76
N ALA A 175 5.55 41.17 -18.55
CA ALA A 175 5.73 42.31 -17.66
C ALA A 175 6.80 43.30 -18.18
N LEU A 176 7.80 42.78 -18.91
CA LEU A 176 8.88 43.60 -19.49
C LEU A 176 8.51 44.18 -20.84
N VAL A 177 7.78 43.45 -21.68
CA VAL A 177 7.48 43.80 -23.07
C VAL A 177 6.22 44.69 -23.17
N LEU A 178 5.19 44.40 -22.37
CA LEU A 178 3.94 45.13 -22.40
C LEU A 178 4.01 46.37 -21.52
N LYS A 179 3.90 47.56 -22.12
CA LYS A 179 3.79 48.85 -21.42
C LYS A 179 2.36 49.01 -20.90
N ASP A 180 2.23 49.57 -19.69
CA ASP A 180 0.89 49.94 -19.20
C ASP A 180 0.29 51.03 -20.09
N PRO A 181 -1.01 50.98 -20.41
CA PRO A 181 -1.68 52.06 -21.08
C PRO A 181 -1.56 53.31 -20.22
N GLN A 182 -1.10 54.41 -20.84
CA GLN A 182 -1.02 55.70 -20.14
C GLN A 182 -2.47 56.17 -19.85
N PRO A 183 -2.75 56.70 -18.66
CA PRO A 183 -4.07 57.29 -18.40
C PRO A 183 -4.29 58.45 -19.36
N PRO A 184 -5.50 58.68 -19.90
CA PRO A 184 -5.82 59.83 -20.72
C PRO A 184 -5.58 61.11 -19.88
N VAL A 185 -4.84 62.06 -20.46
CA VAL A 185 -4.55 63.36 -19.90
C VAL A 185 -5.79 64.23 -19.99
#